data_0953a7d368553bc4906d376f38373373
#
_entry.id   0953a7d368553bc4906d376f38373373
#
_cell.length_a   1.000
_cell.length_b   1.000
_cell.length_c   1.000
_cell.angle_alpha   90.00
_cell.angle_beta   90.00
_cell.angle_gamma   90.00
#
_symmetry.space_group_name_H-M   'P 1'
#
loop_
_entity.id
_entity.type
_entity.pdbx_description
1 polymer ?
#
loop_
_entity_poly.entity_id
_entity_poly.type
_entity_poly.pdbx_seq_one_letter_code
_entity_poly.pdbx_strand_id
1 'polypeptide(L)'
;MPKLGMEPTRRADIINATLACISVYGIDGMTLDKVAEYADCSKGVVVYYFKNKDNLTIEAFKSFVAYYGLKIESEIETKMTAGEMIDVTLQHILPPYHDDTEKKINVSQLDGIDKMSIPYKDQARLFVQFFSKAVLDPNLQEVVSKSYMADLHGIAKIFDYGNMLGHMSVEDSQSAAYGLLAMVVGLSFFRVANIPPINGEDNRYICEEYVRRFANG
;
A
#
# COMPACT_ATOMS: atom_id res chain seq x y z
N MET A 1 33.91 -0.99 2.51
CA MET A 1 33.24 -0.55 3.77
C MET A 1 32.23 0.52 3.42
N PRO A 2 30.97 0.41 3.86
CA PRO A 2 30.01 1.49 3.67
C PRO A 2 30.53 2.75 4.36
N LYS A 3 30.41 3.91 3.70
CA LYS A 3 30.73 5.19 4.35
C LYS A 3 29.71 5.43 5.46
N LEU A 4 30.18 5.81 6.65
CA LEU A 4 29.31 6.20 7.77
C LEU A 4 28.28 7.27 7.29
N GLY A 5 26.98 7.05 7.57
CA GLY A 5 25.88 7.95 7.18
C GLY A 5 25.11 7.59 5.91
N MET A 6 25.61 6.64 5.07
CA MET A 6 24.90 6.19 3.87
C MET A 6 24.00 4.95 4.10
N GLU A 7 23.95 4.43 5.30
CA GLU A 7 23.25 3.18 5.63
C GLU A 7 21.73 3.27 5.42
N PRO A 8 21.04 4.32 5.88
CA PRO A 8 19.59 4.46 5.65
C PRO A 8 19.28 4.61 4.14
N THR A 9 20.06 5.41 3.42
CA THR A 9 19.90 5.63 1.98
C THR A 9 20.04 4.32 1.19
N ARG A 10 21.11 3.56 1.48
CA ARG A 10 21.35 2.29 0.78
C ARG A 10 20.27 1.24 1.09
N ARG A 11 19.78 1.23 2.31
CA ARG A 11 18.68 0.35 2.72
C ARG A 11 17.40 0.69 1.95
N ALA A 12 17.07 1.97 1.80
CA ALA A 12 15.92 2.45 1.03
C ALA A 12 16.05 2.13 -0.47
N ASP A 13 17.26 2.31 -1.07
CA ASP A 13 17.53 1.95 -2.46
C ASP A 13 17.22 0.46 -2.71
N ILE A 14 17.68 -0.43 -1.82
CA ILE A 14 17.45 -1.86 -1.95
C ILE A 14 15.97 -2.21 -1.80
N ILE A 15 15.23 -1.55 -0.89
CA ILE A 15 13.78 -1.74 -0.74
C ILE A 15 13.05 -1.32 -2.02
N ASN A 16 13.32 -0.14 -2.57
CA ASN A 16 12.71 0.33 -3.81
C ASN A 16 13.03 -0.61 -4.98
N ALA A 17 14.28 -1.05 -5.10
CA ALA A 17 14.70 -2.04 -6.09
C ALA A 17 13.96 -3.38 -5.93
N THR A 18 13.71 -3.79 -4.69
CA THR A 18 12.96 -5.02 -4.38
C THR A 18 11.51 -4.90 -4.83
N LEU A 19 10.84 -3.80 -4.52
CA LEU A 19 9.45 -3.56 -4.94
C LEU A 19 9.34 -3.49 -6.46
N ALA A 20 10.29 -2.84 -7.13
CA ALA A 20 10.35 -2.81 -8.59
C ALA A 20 10.56 -4.21 -9.19
N CYS A 21 11.44 -5.03 -8.63
CA CYS A 21 11.62 -6.42 -9.02
C CYS A 21 10.36 -7.25 -8.82
N ILE A 22 9.67 -7.09 -7.69
CA ILE A 22 8.40 -7.79 -7.42
C ILE A 22 7.33 -7.38 -8.42
N SER A 23 7.23 -6.10 -8.76
CA SER A 23 6.27 -5.60 -9.75
C SER A 23 6.47 -6.25 -11.12
N VAL A 24 7.73 -6.47 -11.53
CA VAL A 24 8.06 -7.03 -12.86
C VAL A 24 8.05 -8.56 -12.87
N TYR A 25 8.67 -9.19 -11.89
CA TYR A 25 8.95 -10.65 -11.89
C TYR A 25 8.09 -11.45 -10.92
N GLY A 26 7.29 -10.79 -10.10
CA GLY A 26 6.60 -11.41 -8.96
C GLY A 26 7.55 -11.76 -7.82
N ILE A 27 6.99 -12.05 -6.63
CA ILE A 27 7.79 -12.39 -5.45
C ILE A 27 8.63 -13.66 -5.69
N ASP A 28 8.08 -14.68 -6.34
CA ASP A 28 8.81 -15.93 -6.58
C ASP A 28 9.92 -15.76 -7.62
N GLY A 29 9.71 -14.93 -8.64
CA GLY A 29 10.70 -14.62 -9.69
C GLY A 29 11.76 -13.59 -9.29
N MET A 30 11.56 -12.86 -8.20
CA MET A 30 12.55 -11.96 -7.62
C MET A 30 13.70 -12.74 -7.00
N THR A 31 14.94 -12.33 -7.28
CA THR A 31 16.17 -12.91 -6.70
C THR A 31 17.04 -11.80 -6.13
N LEU A 32 17.91 -12.15 -5.17
CA LEU A 32 18.85 -11.17 -4.59
C LEU A 32 19.82 -10.60 -5.63
N ASP A 33 20.14 -11.35 -6.69
CA ASP A 33 20.99 -10.89 -7.78
C ASP A 33 20.29 -9.81 -8.62
N LYS A 34 19.01 -10.03 -8.98
CA LYS A 34 18.19 -9.02 -9.68
C LYS A 34 18.02 -7.76 -8.84
N VAL A 35 17.74 -7.92 -7.54
CA VAL A 35 17.63 -6.77 -6.65
C VAL A 35 18.93 -5.99 -6.58
N ALA A 36 20.07 -6.67 -6.51
CA ALA A 36 21.39 -6.04 -6.50
C ALA A 36 21.66 -5.25 -7.79
N GLU A 37 21.32 -5.82 -8.96
CA GLU A 37 21.38 -5.15 -10.25
C GLU A 37 20.53 -3.89 -10.28
N TYR A 38 19.27 -3.99 -9.85
CA TYR A 38 18.33 -2.86 -9.80
C TYR A 38 18.76 -1.77 -8.79
N ALA A 39 19.39 -2.14 -7.67
CA ALA A 39 19.89 -1.22 -6.66
C ALA A 39 21.30 -0.67 -6.96
N ASP A 40 21.88 -1.00 -8.12
CA ASP A 40 23.25 -0.63 -8.48
C ASP A 40 24.25 -0.97 -7.35
N CYS A 41 24.21 -2.23 -6.89
CA CYS A 41 25.09 -2.71 -5.83
C CYS A 41 25.45 -4.20 -6.01
N SER A 42 26.35 -4.72 -5.19
CA SER A 42 26.63 -6.16 -5.20
C SER A 42 25.61 -6.95 -4.38
N LYS A 43 25.39 -8.23 -4.73
CA LYS A 43 24.59 -9.17 -3.93
C LYS A 43 25.03 -9.22 -2.46
N GLY A 44 26.34 -9.11 -2.21
CA GLY A 44 26.90 -9.09 -0.85
C GLY A 44 26.37 -7.93 -0.03
N VAL A 45 26.13 -6.77 -0.65
CA VAL A 45 25.51 -5.61 0.01
C VAL A 45 24.06 -5.90 0.37
N VAL A 46 23.28 -6.51 -0.54
CA VAL A 46 21.88 -6.89 -0.25
C VAL A 46 21.81 -7.88 0.91
N VAL A 47 22.67 -8.91 0.89
CA VAL A 47 22.77 -9.93 1.95
C VAL A 47 23.20 -9.31 3.29
N TYR A 48 24.12 -8.33 3.26
CA TYR A 48 24.54 -7.62 4.47
C TYR A 48 23.36 -6.94 5.18
N TYR A 49 22.48 -6.23 4.43
CA TYR A 49 21.36 -5.49 5.00
C TYR A 49 20.16 -6.37 5.36
N PHE A 50 19.85 -7.37 4.54
CA PHE A 50 18.59 -8.10 4.63
C PHE A 50 18.72 -9.61 4.86
N LYS A 51 19.93 -10.14 4.88
CA LYS A 51 20.29 -11.55 5.12
C LYS A 51 19.80 -12.53 4.05
N ASN A 52 18.51 -12.57 3.76
CA ASN A 52 17.90 -13.48 2.80
C ASN A 52 16.69 -12.85 2.08
N LYS A 53 16.14 -13.59 1.12
CA LYS A 53 15.00 -13.15 0.31
C LYS A 53 13.72 -12.95 1.15
N ASP A 54 13.47 -13.81 2.12
CA ASP A 54 12.23 -13.75 2.92
C ASP A 54 12.22 -12.50 3.81
N ASN A 55 13.31 -12.22 4.51
CA ASN A 55 13.44 -10.98 5.28
C ASN A 55 13.34 -9.74 4.39
N LEU A 56 13.96 -9.77 3.20
CA LEU A 56 13.87 -8.67 2.24
C LEU A 56 12.43 -8.47 1.77
N THR A 57 11.69 -9.54 1.50
CA THR A 57 10.27 -9.49 1.10
C THR A 57 9.42 -8.88 2.21
N ILE A 58 9.62 -9.29 3.46
CA ILE A 58 8.90 -8.76 4.62
C ILE A 58 9.19 -7.26 4.81
N GLU A 59 10.47 -6.86 4.74
CA GLU A 59 10.83 -5.45 4.90
C GLU A 59 10.33 -4.57 3.73
N ALA A 60 10.30 -5.11 2.51
CA ALA A 60 9.70 -4.45 1.37
C ALA A 60 8.19 -4.23 1.56
N PHE A 61 7.47 -5.25 2.06
CA PHE A 61 6.05 -5.11 2.39
C PHE A 61 5.82 -4.04 3.47
N LYS A 62 6.55 -4.08 4.58
CA LYS A 62 6.44 -3.08 5.66
C LYS A 62 6.67 -1.66 5.15
N SER A 63 7.69 -1.46 4.32
CA SER A 63 7.99 -0.14 3.75
C SER A 63 6.91 0.31 2.77
N PHE A 64 6.35 -0.62 1.99
CA PHE A 64 5.25 -0.36 1.07
C PHE A 64 3.99 0.12 1.80
N VAL A 65 3.58 -0.56 2.86
CA VAL A 65 2.41 -0.18 3.66
C VAL A 65 2.67 1.12 4.43
N ALA A 66 3.85 1.26 5.04
CA ALA A 66 4.22 2.47 5.79
C ALA A 66 4.20 3.72 4.89
N TYR A 67 4.58 3.62 3.62
CA TYR A 67 4.50 4.72 2.66
C TYR A 67 3.07 5.27 2.56
N TYR A 68 2.05 4.41 2.43
CA TYR A 68 0.66 4.85 2.35
C TYR A 68 0.17 5.44 3.65
N GLY A 69 0.48 4.80 4.77
CA GLY A 69 0.13 5.31 6.09
C GLY A 69 0.63 6.74 6.30
N LEU A 70 1.91 7.00 6.00
CA LEU A 70 2.52 8.33 6.10
C LEU A 70 1.89 9.34 5.14
N LYS A 71 1.56 8.93 3.89
CA LYS A 71 0.90 9.81 2.93
C LYS A 71 -0.49 10.21 3.41
N ILE A 72 -1.30 9.25 3.82
CA ILE A 72 -2.63 9.50 4.36
C ILE A 72 -2.54 10.41 5.59
N GLU A 73 -1.67 10.09 6.54
CA GLU A 73 -1.49 10.89 7.76
C GLU A 73 -1.07 12.34 7.45
N SER A 74 -0.21 12.53 6.45
CA SER A 74 0.27 13.88 6.07
C SER A 74 -0.79 14.75 5.39
N GLU A 75 -1.85 14.16 4.85
CA GLU A 75 -2.92 14.87 4.12
C GLU A 75 -4.21 15.01 4.94
N ILE A 76 -4.38 14.23 6.02
CA ILE A 76 -5.53 14.38 6.91
C ILE A 76 -5.36 15.61 7.78
N GLU A 77 -6.32 16.55 7.69
CA GLU A 77 -6.38 17.75 8.51
C GLU A 77 -7.50 17.64 9.57
N THR A 78 -7.30 18.26 10.72
CA THR A 78 -8.25 18.22 11.85
C THR A 78 -9.63 18.83 11.55
N LYS A 79 -9.73 19.66 10.51
CA LYS A 79 -11.00 20.27 10.05
C LYS A 79 -11.80 19.42 9.07
N MET A 80 -11.22 18.31 8.58
CA MET A 80 -11.88 17.43 7.63
C MET A 80 -13.06 16.69 8.27
N THR A 81 -14.11 16.48 7.49
CA THR A 81 -15.18 15.55 7.83
C THR A 81 -14.69 14.10 7.71
N ALA A 82 -15.39 13.17 8.31
CA ALA A 82 -15.08 11.75 8.19
C ALA A 82 -15.11 11.26 6.73
N GLY A 83 -16.03 11.78 5.92
CA GLY A 83 -16.09 11.48 4.48
C GLY A 83 -14.81 11.92 3.75
N GLU A 84 -14.37 13.17 3.96
CA GLU A 84 -13.14 13.68 3.36
C GLU A 84 -11.91 12.91 3.81
N MET A 85 -11.82 12.47 5.07
CA MET A 85 -10.72 11.62 5.55
C MET A 85 -10.71 10.26 4.85
N ILE A 86 -11.90 9.67 4.61
CA ILE A 86 -12.01 8.41 3.87
C ILE A 86 -11.63 8.62 2.40
N ASP A 87 -12.05 9.71 1.77
CA ASP A 87 -11.69 10.04 0.39
C ASP A 87 -10.17 10.17 0.21
N VAL A 88 -9.48 10.87 1.14
CA VAL A 88 -8.01 10.92 1.17
C VAL A 88 -7.43 9.51 1.29
N THR A 89 -7.97 8.69 2.19
CA THR A 89 -7.50 7.31 2.37
C THR A 89 -7.65 6.50 1.06
N LEU A 90 -8.84 6.53 0.46
CA LEU A 90 -9.12 5.81 -0.79
C LEU A 90 -8.26 6.29 -1.96
N GLN A 91 -7.98 7.59 -2.04
CA GLN A 91 -7.11 8.16 -3.08
C GLN A 91 -5.71 7.54 -3.07
N HIS A 92 -5.19 7.17 -1.91
CA HIS A 92 -3.87 6.58 -1.78
C HIS A 92 -3.86 5.05 -1.93
N ILE A 93 -4.86 4.35 -1.38
CA ILE A 93 -4.86 2.87 -1.35
C ILE A 93 -5.57 2.23 -2.54
N LEU A 94 -6.41 2.98 -3.27
CA LEU A 94 -7.16 2.48 -4.42
C LEU A 94 -6.95 3.40 -5.65
N PRO A 95 -5.87 3.20 -6.42
CA PRO A 95 -5.61 3.98 -7.62
C PRO A 95 -6.77 3.87 -8.62
N PRO A 96 -7.09 4.95 -9.36
CA PRO A 96 -8.09 4.93 -10.42
C PRO A 96 -7.85 3.80 -11.41
N TYR A 97 -8.93 3.16 -11.89
CA TYR A 97 -8.82 2.03 -12.83
C TYR A 97 -8.13 2.44 -14.13
N HIS A 98 -8.44 3.64 -14.64
CA HIS A 98 -7.94 4.19 -15.89
C HIS A 98 -6.84 5.25 -15.69
N ASP A 99 -6.13 5.20 -14.55
CA ASP A 99 -5.03 6.14 -14.35
C ASP A 99 -3.84 5.76 -15.24
N ASP A 100 -3.73 6.42 -16.39
CA ASP A 100 -2.60 6.34 -17.31
C ASP A 100 -1.48 7.31 -16.95
N THR A 101 -1.58 8.00 -15.80
CA THR A 101 -0.55 8.95 -15.38
C THR A 101 0.76 8.21 -15.08
N GLU A 102 1.88 8.81 -15.47
CA GLU A 102 3.23 8.35 -15.13
C GLU A 102 3.58 8.61 -13.65
N LYS A 103 2.56 8.82 -12.80
CA LYS A 103 2.80 8.95 -11.36
C LYS A 103 3.54 7.74 -10.85
N LYS A 104 4.63 8.00 -10.17
CA LYS A 104 5.49 7.00 -9.59
C LYS A 104 5.47 7.17 -8.07
N ILE A 105 5.44 6.06 -7.35
CA ILE A 105 5.66 6.08 -5.90
C ILE A 105 7.10 5.73 -5.60
N ASN A 106 7.69 6.47 -4.71
CA ASN A 106 8.98 6.15 -4.12
C ASN A 106 8.77 5.90 -2.62
N VAL A 107 8.89 4.65 -2.21
CA VAL A 107 8.67 4.25 -0.82
C VAL A 107 9.87 4.54 0.09
N SER A 108 10.95 5.12 -0.44
CA SER A 108 12.03 5.63 0.42
C SER A 108 11.54 6.88 1.12
N GLN A 109 11.70 6.93 2.44
CA GLN A 109 11.42 8.12 3.26
C GLN A 109 12.49 9.22 3.13
N LEU A 110 13.48 9.02 2.25
CA LEU A 110 14.60 9.92 2.06
C LEU A 110 14.40 10.75 0.80
N ASP A 111 14.29 12.06 0.98
CA ASP A 111 14.26 13.02 -0.11
C ASP A 111 15.47 12.83 -1.04
N GLY A 112 15.22 12.81 -2.35
CA GLY A 112 16.26 12.83 -3.39
C GLY A 112 16.67 11.48 -3.95
N ILE A 113 16.02 10.36 -3.62
CA ILE A 113 16.30 9.05 -4.23
C ILE A 113 15.25 8.71 -5.27
N ASP A 114 15.34 9.33 -6.43
CA ASP A 114 14.44 9.11 -7.57
C ASP A 114 14.78 7.89 -8.45
N LYS A 115 15.75 7.06 -8.03
CA LYS A 115 16.33 6.07 -8.94
C LYS A 115 15.39 4.95 -9.36
N MET A 116 14.38 4.62 -8.56
CA MET A 116 13.41 3.58 -8.90
C MET A 116 12.07 3.82 -8.22
N SER A 117 11.18 4.41 -8.96
CA SER A 117 9.81 4.61 -8.54
C SER A 117 8.90 3.57 -9.20
N ILE A 118 7.96 3.06 -8.44
CA ILE A 118 6.96 2.10 -8.91
C ILE A 118 5.84 2.89 -9.58
N PRO A 119 5.46 2.56 -10.84
CA PRO A 119 4.31 3.18 -11.45
C PRO A 119 3.07 3.03 -10.57
N TYR A 120 2.32 4.11 -10.40
CA TYR A 120 1.13 4.12 -9.55
C TYR A 120 0.14 3.01 -9.94
N LYS A 121 -0.01 2.73 -11.25
CA LYS A 121 -0.82 1.64 -11.79
C LYS A 121 -0.38 0.24 -11.33
N ASP A 122 0.85 0.07 -10.90
CA ASP A 122 1.40 -1.23 -10.47
C ASP A 122 1.22 -1.50 -8.97
N GLN A 123 0.68 -0.55 -8.20
CA GLN A 123 0.40 -0.72 -6.78
C GLN A 123 -0.51 -1.91 -6.49
N ALA A 124 -1.61 -2.03 -7.23
CA ALA A 124 -2.53 -3.14 -7.08
C ALA A 124 -1.84 -4.49 -7.31
N ARG A 125 -0.88 -4.54 -8.27
CA ARG A 125 -0.09 -5.75 -8.53
C ARG A 125 0.79 -6.13 -7.35
N LEU A 126 1.46 -5.15 -6.73
CA LEU A 126 2.25 -5.39 -5.51
C LEU A 126 1.38 -5.91 -4.38
N PHE A 127 0.24 -5.28 -4.17
CA PHE A 127 -0.75 -5.70 -3.19
C PHE A 127 -1.13 -7.16 -3.36
N VAL A 128 -1.59 -7.54 -4.55
CA VAL A 128 -1.99 -8.91 -4.89
C VAL A 128 -0.86 -9.91 -4.69
N GLN A 129 0.37 -9.53 -5.07
CA GLN A 129 1.56 -10.38 -4.89
C GLN A 129 1.83 -10.68 -3.40
N PHE A 130 1.80 -9.66 -2.54
CA PHE A 130 2.04 -9.84 -1.12
C PHE A 130 0.93 -10.68 -0.45
N PHE A 131 -0.34 -10.41 -0.78
CA PHE A 131 -1.46 -11.21 -0.27
C PHE A 131 -1.37 -12.67 -0.71
N SER A 132 -1.13 -12.90 -1.99
CA SER A 132 -1.02 -14.28 -2.52
C SER A 132 0.13 -15.04 -1.85
N LYS A 133 1.26 -14.37 -1.60
CA LYS A 133 2.40 -14.99 -0.92
C LYS A 133 2.11 -15.25 0.56
N ALA A 134 1.42 -14.34 1.24
CA ALA A 134 1.05 -14.47 2.65
C ALA A 134 0.15 -15.69 2.93
N VAL A 135 -0.61 -16.16 1.95
CA VAL A 135 -1.40 -17.41 2.08
C VAL A 135 -0.52 -18.63 2.37
N LEU A 136 0.72 -18.65 1.87
CA LEU A 136 1.64 -19.79 1.94
C LEU A 136 2.86 -19.53 2.84
N ASP A 137 3.05 -18.32 3.33
CA ASP A 137 4.18 -17.92 4.17
C ASP A 137 3.70 -17.38 5.52
N PRO A 138 3.78 -18.16 6.62
CA PRO A 138 3.28 -17.76 7.94
C PRO A 138 3.92 -16.48 8.48
N ASN A 139 5.21 -16.21 8.17
CA ASN A 139 5.90 -15.02 8.66
C ASN A 139 5.37 -13.76 7.95
N LEU A 140 5.18 -13.85 6.64
CA LEU A 140 4.59 -12.76 5.88
C LEU A 140 3.11 -12.59 6.23
N GLN A 141 2.37 -13.68 6.44
CA GLN A 141 0.96 -13.66 6.87
C GLN A 141 0.78 -12.88 8.17
N GLU A 142 1.63 -13.13 9.18
CA GLU A 142 1.57 -12.39 10.44
C GLU A 142 1.74 -10.88 10.24
N VAL A 143 2.71 -10.49 9.42
CA VAL A 143 2.98 -9.06 9.14
C VAL A 143 1.84 -8.42 8.35
N VAL A 144 1.34 -9.09 7.31
CA VAL A 144 0.19 -8.63 6.52
C VAL A 144 -1.03 -8.46 7.42
N SER A 145 -1.36 -9.48 8.22
CA SER A 145 -2.50 -9.44 9.15
C SER A 145 -2.40 -8.27 10.12
N LYS A 146 -1.25 -8.07 10.77
CA LYS A 146 -1.03 -6.95 11.69
C LYS A 146 -1.22 -5.59 11.03
N SER A 147 -0.70 -5.41 9.80
CA SER A 147 -0.86 -4.16 9.06
C SER A 147 -2.32 -3.87 8.76
N TYR A 148 -3.04 -4.87 8.24
CA TYR A 148 -4.46 -4.70 7.90
C TYR A 148 -5.36 -4.49 9.12
N MET A 149 -5.05 -5.13 10.25
CA MET A 149 -5.76 -4.86 11.50
C MET A 149 -5.54 -3.41 11.97
N ALA A 150 -4.35 -2.85 11.76
CA ALA A 150 -4.09 -1.44 12.07
C ALA A 150 -4.89 -0.50 11.15
N ASP A 151 -4.91 -0.77 9.85
CA ASP A 151 -5.69 -0.01 8.87
C ASP A 151 -7.19 -0.06 9.18
N LEU A 152 -7.71 -1.26 9.50
CA LEU A 152 -9.09 -1.46 9.91
C LEU A 152 -9.46 -0.62 11.12
N HIS A 153 -8.63 -0.64 12.17
CA HIS A 153 -8.85 0.19 13.36
C HIS A 153 -8.77 1.69 13.04
N GLY A 154 -7.87 2.09 12.13
CA GLY A 154 -7.76 3.47 11.66
C GLY A 154 -9.04 3.95 10.98
N ILE A 155 -9.56 3.19 10.02
CA ILE A 155 -10.80 3.52 9.31
C ILE A 155 -12.02 3.49 10.25
N ALA A 156 -12.09 2.52 11.16
CA ALA A 156 -13.18 2.45 12.14
C ALA A 156 -13.22 3.71 13.02
N LYS A 157 -12.06 4.23 13.44
CA LYS A 157 -11.99 5.51 14.18
C LYS A 157 -12.49 6.70 13.35
N ILE A 158 -12.29 6.70 12.03
CA ILE A 158 -12.84 7.75 11.16
C ILE A 158 -14.36 7.67 11.15
N PHE A 159 -14.96 6.48 11.06
CA PHE A 159 -16.40 6.29 11.17
C PHE A 159 -16.94 6.73 12.55
N ASP A 160 -16.26 6.35 13.64
CA ASP A 160 -16.64 6.79 15.00
C ASP A 160 -16.59 8.32 15.13
N TYR A 161 -15.59 8.96 14.54
CA TYR A 161 -15.50 10.41 14.48
C TYR A 161 -16.67 11.04 13.71
N GLY A 162 -17.06 10.45 12.57
CA GLY A 162 -18.23 10.89 11.81
C GLY A 162 -19.55 10.77 12.62
N ASN A 163 -19.71 9.69 13.37
CA ASN A 163 -20.83 9.49 14.29
C ASN A 163 -20.84 10.55 15.41
N MET A 164 -19.69 10.80 16.02
CA MET A 164 -19.53 11.78 17.10
C MET A 164 -19.92 13.19 16.64
N LEU A 165 -19.60 13.55 15.42
CA LEU A 165 -19.95 14.85 14.84
C LEU A 165 -21.38 14.91 14.29
N GLY A 166 -22.13 13.80 14.28
CA GLY A 166 -23.46 13.72 13.72
C GLY A 166 -23.52 13.75 12.18
N HIS A 167 -22.39 13.61 11.53
CA HIS A 167 -22.30 13.58 10.05
C HIS A 167 -22.56 12.19 9.47
N MET A 168 -22.43 11.13 10.27
CA MET A 168 -22.64 9.75 9.88
C MET A 168 -23.53 9.03 10.89
N SER A 169 -24.11 7.90 10.44
CA SER A 169 -24.87 6.97 11.27
C SER A 169 -24.39 5.55 10.97
N VAL A 170 -23.23 5.20 11.53
CA VAL A 170 -22.62 3.87 11.40
C VAL A 170 -22.91 3.09 12.67
N GLU A 171 -23.70 2.04 12.58
CA GLU A 171 -24.09 1.23 13.74
C GLU A 171 -22.89 0.43 14.28
N ASP A 172 -22.09 -0.18 13.39
CA ASP A 172 -20.88 -0.94 13.72
C ASP A 172 -19.71 -0.47 12.85
N SER A 173 -18.90 0.44 13.39
CA SER A 173 -17.76 1.03 12.70
C SER A 173 -16.68 0.00 12.33
N GLN A 174 -16.52 -1.07 13.12
CA GLN A 174 -15.55 -2.13 12.82
C GLN A 174 -16.00 -2.95 11.60
N SER A 175 -17.26 -3.36 11.55
CA SER A 175 -17.81 -4.08 10.40
C SER A 175 -17.85 -3.21 9.14
N ALA A 176 -18.18 -1.91 9.26
CA ALA A 176 -18.16 -0.97 8.15
C ALA A 176 -16.73 -0.80 7.58
N ALA A 177 -15.74 -0.64 8.45
CA ALA A 177 -14.33 -0.55 8.05
C ALA A 177 -13.85 -1.85 7.40
N TYR A 178 -14.21 -3.00 7.95
CA TYR A 178 -13.88 -4.30 7.37
C TYR A 178 -14.48 -4.47 5.97
N GLY A 179 -15.74 -4.08 5.77
CA GLY A 179 -16.41 -4.10 4.47
C GLY A 179 -15.69 -3.21 3.45
N LEU A 180 -15.32 -1.99 3.84
CA LEU A 180 -14.60 -1.05 2.98
C LEU A 180 -13.22 -1.61 2.57
N LEU A 181 -12.44 -2.12 3.51
CA LEU A 181 -11.13 -2.73 3.20
C LEU A 181 -11.26 -3.97 2.32
N ALA A 182 -12.28 -4.82 2.56
CA ALA A 182 -12.53 -5.98 1.72
C ALA A 182 -12.86 -5.58 0.27
N MET A 183 -13.62 -4.48 0.07
CA MET A 183 -13.88 -3.91 -1.25
C MET A 183 -12.58 -3.43 -1.91
N VAL A 184 -11.74 -2.68 -1.21
CA VAL A 184 -10.45 -2.19 -1.72
C VAL A 184 -9.57 -3.35 -2.18
N VAL A 185 -9.45 -4.41 -1.38
CA VAL A 185 -8.70 -5.62 -1.72
C VAL A 185 -9.30 -6.30 -2.95
N GLY A 186 -10.62 -6.53 -2.96
CA GLY A 186 -11.32 -7.17 -4.09
C GLY A 186 -11.18 -6.38 -5.39
N LEU A 187 -11.36 -5.06 -5.35
CA LEU A 187 -11.19 -4.18 -6.50
C LEU A 187 -9.74 -4.14 -6.99
N SER A 188 -8.75 -4.26 -6.11
CA SER A 188 -7.35 -4.39 -6.49
C SER A 188 -7.08 -5.69 -7.25
N PHE A 189 -7.70 -6.82 -6.84
CA PHE A 189 -7.64 -8.07 -7.58
C PHE A 189 -8.32 -7.95 -8.95
N PHE A 190 -9.49 -7.34 -9.05
CA PHE A 190 -10.19 -7.10 -10.31
C PHE A 190 -9.33 -6.26 -11.27
N ARG A 191 -8.67 -5.22 -10.76
CA ARG A 191 -7.74 -4.40 -11.54
C ARG A 191 -6.60 -5.24 -12.13
N VAL A 192 -5.96 -6.07 -11.31
CA VAL A 192 -4.84 -6.93 -11.75
C VAL A 192 -5.31 -7.99 -12.75
N ALA A 193 -6.53 -8.50 -12.57
CA ALA A 193 -7.16 -9.46 -13.48
C ALA A 193 -7.74 -8.81 -14.76
N ASN A 194 -7.60 -7.49 -14.91
CA ASN A 194 -8.16 -6.71 -16.02
C ASN A 194 -9.70 -6.86 -16.15
N ILE A 195 -10.38 -6.82 -15.00
CA ILE A 195 -11.84 -6.83 -14.89
C ILE A 195 -12.29 -5.39 -14.56
N PRO A 196 -12.69 -4.58 -15.57
CA PRO A 196 -13.14 -3.21 -15.35
C PRO A 196 -14.54 -3.17 -14.74
N PRO A 197 -14.92 -2.06 -14.06
CA PRO A 197 -16.28 -1.80 -13.69
C PRO A 197 -17.20 -1.78 -14.92
N ILE A 198 -18.37 -2.42 -14.83
CA ILE A 198 -19.29 -2.63 -15.96
C ILE A 198 -19.81 -1.30 -16.55
N ASN A 199 -20.04 -0.31 -15.69
CA ASN A 199 -20.56 1.01 -16.08
C ASN A 199 -19.47 2.03 -16.45
N GLY A 200 -18.19 1.60 -16.50
CA GLY A 200 -17.05 2.48 -16.76
C GLY A 200 -16.68 3.42 -15.61
N GLU A 201 -17.30 3.25 -14.43
CA GLU A 201 -17.00 4.04 -13.24
C GLU A 201 -15.62 3.70 -12.67
N ASP A 202 -15.08 4.62 -11.89
CA ASP A 202 -13.84 4.38 -11.16
C ASP A 202 -14.05 3.43 -9.97
N ASN A 203 -13.06 2.60 -9.69
CA ASN A 203 -13.08 1.74 -8.51
C ASN A 203 -13.31 2.52 -7.21
N ARG A 204 -12.75 3.73 -7.11
CA ARG A 204 -12.93 4.60 -5.96
C ARG A 204 -14.39 5.01 -5.78
N TYR A 205 -15.08 5.35 -6.86
CA TYR A 205 -16.50 5.69 -6.83
C TYR A 205 -17.35 4.58 -6.17
N ILE A 206 -17.04 3.32 -6.44
CA ILE A 206 -17.76 2.17 -5.83
C ILE A 206 -17.59 2.19 -4.30
N CYS A 207 -16.40 2.48 -3.79
CA CYS A 207 -16.14 2.60 -2.36
C CYS A 207 -16.80 3.85 -1.75
N GLU A 208 -16.76 4.98 -2.46
CA GLU A 208 -17.43 6.23 -2.05
C GLU A 208 -18.95 6.03 -1.93
N GLU A 209 -19.57 5.33 -2.87
CA GLU A 209 -21.01 4.99 -2.80
C GLU A 209 -21.33 4.10 -1.60
N TYR A 210 -20.44 3.19 -1.22
CA TYR A 210 -20.61 2.41 0.00
C TYR A 210 -20.58 3.31 1.25
N VAL A 211 -19.63 4.22 1.32
CA VAL A 211 -19.47 5.15 2.46
C VAL A 211 -20.63 6.14 2.55
N ARG A 212 -21.13 6.66 1.42
CA ARG A 212 -22.28 7.58 1.38
C ARG A 212 -23.54 7.01 2.03
N ARG A 213 -23.70 5.69 2.07
CA ARG A 213 -24.85 5.05 2.74
C ARG A 213 -24.88 5.30 4.25
N PHE A 214 -23.78 5.69 4.83
CA PHE A 214 -23.67 6.02 6.25
C PHE A 214 -23.77 7.52 6.53
N ALA A 215 -23.71 8.38 5.50
CA ALA A 215 -23.84 9.82 5.66
C ALA A 215 -25.26 10.21 6.07
N ASN A 216 -25.38 11.06 7.09
CA ASN A 216 -26.63 11.71 7.43
C ASN A 216 -26.87 12.82 6.40
N GLY A 217 -28.06 12.79 5.73
CA GLY A 217 -28.46 13.79 4.75
C GLY A 217 -28.73 15.16 5.35
#